data_8ac10b3ad56f1f02378c83ad5e61a4ac
#
_entry.id   8ac10b3ad56f1f02378c83ad5e61a4ac
#
_cell.length_a   1.000
_cell.length_b   1.000
_cell.length_c   1.000
_cell.angle_alpha   90.00
_cell.angle_beta   90.00
_cell.angle_gamma   90.00
#
_symmetry.space_group_name_H-M   'P 1'
#
loop_
_entity.id
_entity.type
_entity.pdbx_description
1 polymer ?
#
loop_
_entity_poly.entity_id
_entity_poly.type
_entity_poly.pdbx_seq_one_letter_code
_entity_poly.pdbx_strand_id
1 'polypeptide(L)'
;MINIICEVSKYLVLLFMVLYTVKCFSVLSSKNEEQKRKKLNKQIGYVFVIHFLCYLILYLRLGQLKILIFYVAQIFVAILYMVLYHSIYKDSSRLLTNNASFLLLIGYIMLTRLNFNLAVKQFIFATVGLIITAFIPYIMLKWKKMKDCGVLYGVIGLLFLLTVFIPGLGSEKYGSRNWINLGHLSVQPMEFVKILFVFFVASMLVKASTFKELFVNALISAAFMGVLVLEKDLGAAVIFYITYVLMVYVATSRPVFLVGGISLGAGAVMLGYALFKNSLFQHVMVRVHAWQNPFADIDGGGYQLSQSLFAIGTGGYAGSGLTQGAAGSIPVSESDFIFSAICEELGVIFGLAMILVIVSIFLSFANVAMKCKEPFYKYVALGFSSIYIVQCFLNLGGVTKFIPSTGVTLPLVSYGVSSVLSLSLIHISEPTRLDVI
;
A
#
# COMPACT_ATOMS: atom_id res chain seq x y z
N MET A 1 -38.26 5.30 2.59
CA MET A 1 -37.64 5.46 1.27
C MET A 1 -36.10 5.40 1.34
N ILE A 2 -35.41 6.22 2.15
CA ILE A 2 -33.93 6.22 2.26
C ILE A 2 -33.39 4.83 2.63
N ASN A 3 -33.97 4.14 3.62
CA ASN A 3 -33.53 2.80 4.03
C ASN A 3 -33.60 1.77 2.89
N ILE A 4 -34.65 1.82 2.06
CA ILE A 4 -34.79 0.92 0.91
C ILE A 4 -33.70 1.24 -0.14
N ILE A 5 -33.43 2.51 -0.41
CA ILE A 5 -32.36 2.91 -1.32
C ILE A 5 -31.01 2.41 -0.81
N CYS A 6 -30.72 2.56 0.49
CA CYS A 6 -29.47 2.08 1.08
C CYS A 6 -29.34 0.56 0.98
N GLU A 7 -30.40 -0.20 1.27
CA GLU A 7 -30.37 -1.67 1.16
C GLU A 7 -30.17 -2.15 -0.29
N VAL A 8 -30.90 -1.59 -1.24
CA VAL A 8 -30.74 -1.94 -2.66
C VAL A 8 -29.33 -1.57 -3.13
N SER A 9 -28.85 -0.38 -2.78
CA SER A 9 -27.51 0.09 -3.17
C SER A 9 -26.41 -0.80 -2.63
N LYS A 10 -26.55 -1.36 -1.42
CA LYS A 10 -25.61 -2.33 -0.82
C LYS A 10 -25.36 -3.53 -1.75
N TYR A 11 -26.43 -4.16 -2.22
CA TYR A 11 -26.32 -5.32 -3.13
C TYR A 11 -25.80 -4.93 -4.52
N LEU A 12 -26.16 -3.73 -5.02
CA LEU A 12 -25.63 -3.22 -6.28
C LEU A 12 -24.12 -2.95 -6.19
N VAL A 13 -23.65 -2.32 -5.11
CA VAL A 13 -22.22 -2.09 -4.87
C VAL A 13 -21.47 -3.41 -4.85
N LEU A 14 -22.00 -4.42 -4.15
CA LEU A 14 -21.40 -5.75 -4.09
C LEU A 14 -21.35 -6.41 -5.47
N LEU A 15 -22.45 -6.37 -6.23
CA LEU A 15 -22.53 -6.91 -7.59
C LEU A 15 -21.47 -6.26 -8.49
N PHE A 16 -21.42 -4.93 -8.53
CA PHE A 16 -20.45 -4.22 -9.37
C PHE A 16 -19.00 -4.46 -8.92
N MET A 17 -18.77 -4.66 -7.64
CA MET A 17 -17.45 -5.04 -7.12
C MET A 17 -16.99 -6.41 -7.64
N VAL A 18 -17.87 -7.41 -7.60
CA VAL A 18 -17.59 -8.75 -8.15
C VAL A 18 -17.33 -8.66 -9.66
N LEU A 19 -18.21 -7.95 -10.40
CA LEU A 19 -18.05 -7.76 -11.85
C LEU A 19 -16.72 -7.04 -12.18
N TYR A 20 -16.34 -6.04 -11.41
CA TYR A 20 -15.06 -5.35 -11.53
C TYR A 20 -13.89 -6.32 -11.38
N THR A 21 -13.89 -7.11 -10.31
CA THR A 21 -12.83 -8.08 -10.00
C THR A 21 -12.71 -9.15 -11.10
N VAL A 22 -13.82 -9.69 -11.59
CA VAL A 22 -13.81 -10.62 -12.73
C VAL A 22 -13.15 -9.98 -13.96
N LYS A 23 -13.41 -8.69 -14.22
CA LYS A 23 -12.77 -7.99 -15.35
C LYS A 23 -11.28 -7.82 -15.15
N CYS A 24 -10.76 -7.61 -13.92
CA CYS A 24 -9.32 -7.53 -13.66
C CYS A 24 -8.58 -8.76 -14.20
N PHE A 25 -9.04 -9.96 -13.84
CA PHE A 25 -8.41 -11.21 -14.28
C PHE A 25 -8.71 -11.52 -15.76
N SER A 26 -9.90 -11.21 -16.24
CA SER A 26 -10.27 -11.37 -17.64
C SER A 26 -9.46 -10.49 -18.60
N VAL A 27 -8.97 -9.33 -18.13
CA VAL A 27 -8.02 -8.47 -18.87
C VAL A 27 -6.64 -9.10 -18.93
N LEU A 28 -6.14 -9.65 -17.81
CA LEU A 28 -4.84 -10.32 -17.74
C LEU A 28 -4.74 -11.53 -18.68
N SER A 29 -5.82 -12.28 -18.84
CA SER A 29 -5.87 -13.47 -19.71
C SER A 29 -6.22 -13.14 -21.18
N SER A 30 -6.54 -11.89 -21.52
CA SER A 30 -6.97 -11.51 -22.87
C SER A 30 -5.78 -11.31 -23.80
N LYS A 31 -5.79 -12.01 -24.96
CA LYS A 31 -4.76 -11.87 -26.02
C LYS A 31 -5.11 -10.80 -27.05
N ASN A 32 -6.40 -10.49 -27.27
CA ASN A 32 -6.87 -9.52 -28.24
C ASN A 32 -6.92 -8.12 -27.62
N GLU A 33 -6.17 -7.16 -28.17
CA GLU A 33 -6.07 -5.79 -27.63
C GLU A 33 -7.41 -5.02 -27.72
N GLU A 34 -8.24 -5.25 -28.74
CA GLU A 34 -9.56 -4.62 -28.81
C GLU A 34 -10.49 -5.11 -27.71
N GLN A 35 -10.53 -6.43 -27.47
CA GLN A 35 -11.30 -7.01 -26.37
C GLN A 35 -10.80 -6.52 -25.01
N LYS A 36 -9.49 -6.42 -24.85
CA LYS A 36 -8.87 -5.89 -23.64
C LYS A 36 -9.28 -4.45 -23.38
N ARG A 37 -9.24 -3.59 -24.41
CA ARG A 37 -9.73 -2.20 -24.33
C ARG A 37 -11.19 -2.10 -23.94
N LYS A 38 -12.07 -2.92 -24.54
CA LYS A 38 -13.50 -2.99 -24.18
C LYS A 38 -13.71 -3.39 -22.71
N LYS A 39 -12.93 -4.37 -22.21
CA LYS A 39 -13.00 -4.81 -20.81
C LYS A 39 -12.53 -3.72 -19.84
N LEU A 40 -11.44 -3.01 -20.16
CA LEU A 40 -10.90 -1.90 -19.36
C LEU A 40 -11.88 -0.74 -19.27
N ASN A 41 -12.55 -0.39 -20.38
CA ASN A 41 -13.58 0.66 -20.38
C ASN A 41 -14.79 0.27 -19.51
N LYS A 42 -15.19 -1.01 -19.51
CA LYS A 42 -16.24 -1.51 -18.61
C LYS A 42 -15.81 -1.43 -17.14
N GLN A 43 -14.53 -1.71 -16.84
CA GLN A 43 -13.99 -1.55 -15.48
C GLN A 43 -14.17 -0.12 -14.98
N ILE A 44 -13.78 0.89 -15.78
CA ILE A 44 -13.93 2.29 -15.41
C ILE A 44 -15.41 2.62 -15.12
N GLY A 45 -16.33 2.11 -15.94
CA GLY A 45 -17.77 2.26 -15.70
C GLY A 45 -18.20 1.70 -14.35
N TYR A 46 -17.73 0.50 -13.98
CA TYR A 46 -18.06 -0.08 -12.67
C TYR A 46 -17.49 0.72 -11.50
N VAL A 47 -16.25 1.25 -11.63
CA VAL A 47 -15.67 2.12 -10.60
C VAL A 47 -16.55 3.34 -10.35
N PHE A 48 -16.97 4.04 -11.41
CA PHE A 48 -17.80 5.24 -11.25
C PHE A 48 -19.21 4.91 -10.71
N VAL A 49 -19.79 3.77 -11.07
CA VAL A 49 -21.09 3.34 -10.51
C VAL A 49 -20.96 3.04 -9.02
N ILE A 50 -19.93 2.28 -8.59
CA ILE A 50 -19.68 2.00 -7.16
C ILE A 50 -19.49 3.31 -6.41
N HIS A 51 -18.64 4.19 -6.92
CA HIS A 51 -18.32 5.47 -6.30
C HIS A 51 -19.56 6.36 -6.17
N PHE A 52 -20.39 6.45 -7.23
CA PHE A 52 -21.64 7.20 -7.22
C PHE A 52 -22.61 6.65 -6.16
N LEU A 53 -22.85 5.33 -6.15
CA LEU A 53 -23.78 4.72 -5.22
C LEU A 53 -23.35 4.93 -3.76
N CYS A 54 -22.06 4.78 -3.45
CA CYS A 54 -21.53 5.03 -2.12
C CYS A 54 -21.70 6.50 -1.70
N TYR A 55 -21.36 7.47 -2.56
CA TYR A 55 -21.53 8.89 -2.25
C TYR A 55 -23.00 9.31 -2.18
N LEU A 56 -23.88 8.69 -2.96
CA LEU A 56 -25.33 8.88 -2.84
C LEU A 56 -25.82 8.45 -1.45
N ILE A 57 -25.39 7.28 -0.96
CA ILE A 57 -25.72 6.81 0.39
C ILE A 57 -25.18 7.78 1.45
N LEU A 58 -23.91 8.18 1.35
CA LEU A 58 -23.29 9.13 2.28
C LEU A 58 -24.07 10.46 2.32
N TYR A 59 -24.45 10.98 1.17
CA TYR A 59 -25.22 12.22 1.08
C TYR A 59 -26.61 12.05 1.70
N LEU A 60 -27.35 10.99 1.36
CA LEU A 60 -28.69 10.74 1.90
C LEU A 60 -28.71 10.52 3.41
N ARG A 61 -27.64 9.92 3.99
CA ARG A 61 -27.54 9.63 5.41
C ARG A 61 -27.02 10.81 6.24
N LEU A 62 -26.03 11.53 5.73
CA LEU A 62 -25.36 12.61 6.46
C LEU A 62 -25.96 13.99 6.17
N GLY A 63 -26.69 14.17 5.07
CA GLY A 63 -27.41 15.40 4.72
C GLY A 63 -26.54 16.63 4.44
N GLN A 64 -25.24 16.45 4.16
CA GLN A 64 -24.27 17.54 4.06
C GLN A 64 -23.85 17.80 2.61
N LEU A 65 -24.13 19.01 2.09
CA LEU A 65 -23.79 19.40 0.71
C LEU A 65 -22.28 19.29 0.40
N LYS A 66 -21.41 19.51 1.41
CA LYS A 66 -19.95 19.34 1.23
C LYS A 66 -19.54 17.97 0.71
N ILE A 67 -20.31 16.91 1.01
CA ILE A 67 -20.05 15.54 0.54
C ILE A 67 -20.23 15.46 -0.98
N LEU A 68 -21.27 16.11 -1.50
CA LEU A 68 -21.54 16.14 -2.94
C LEU A 68 -20.48 16.94 -3.70
N ILE A 69 -20.05 18.09 -3.15
CA ILE A 69 -18.96 18.89 -3.73
C ILE A 69 -17.67 18.07 -3.76
N PHE A 70 -17.38 17.37 -2.67
CA PHE A 70 -16.18 16.51 -2.57
C PHE A 70 -16.22 15.33 -3.54
N TYR A 71 -17.39 14.72 -3.75
CA TYR A 71 -17.62 13.72 -4.78
C TYR A 71 -17.27 14.22 -6.19
N VAL A 72 -17.78 15.39 -6.57
CA VAL A 72 -17.53 16.00 -7.88
C VAL A 72 -16.03 16.30 -8.07
N ALA A 73 -15.36 16.82 -7.04
CA ALA A 73 -13.92 17.08 -7.07
C ALA A 73 -13.11 15.80 -7.30
N GLN A 74 -13.47 14.70 -6.64
CA GLN A 74 -12.78 13.40 -6.83
C GLN A 74 -12.96 12.84 -8.24
N ILE A 75 -14.19 12.87 -8.77
CA ILE A 75 -14.46 12.43 -10.15
C ILE A 75 -13.65 13.25 -11.15
N PHE A 76 -13.66 14.59 -10.98
CA PHE A 76 -12.92 15.48 -11.86
C PHE A 76 -11.42 15.13 -11.88
N VAL A 77 -10.79 15.00 -10.70
CA VAL A 77 -9.37 14.66 -10.60
C VAL A 77 -9.10 13.25 -11.16
N ALA A 78 -9.95 12.27 -10.87
CA ALA A 78 -9.77 10.89 -11.36
C ALA A 78 -9.84 10.82 -12.90
N ILE A 79 -10.83 11.47 -13.51
CA ILE A 79 -10.96 11.51 -14.97
C ILE A 79 -9.80 12.28 -15.59
N LEU A 80 -9.47 13.45 -15.04
CA LEU A 80 -8.35 14.28 -15.52
C LEU A 80 -7.03 13.48 -15.50
N TYR A 81 -6.75 12.81 -14.37
CA TYR A 81 -5.56 11.98 -14.25
C TYR A 81 -5.54 10.84 -15.27
N MET A 82 -6.63 10.05 -15.38
CA MET A 82 -6.72 8.96 -16.33
C MET A 82 -6.51 9.42 -17.78
N VAL A 83 -7.15 10.54 -18.16
CA VAL A 83 -7.06 11.09 -19.52
C VAL A 83 -5.65 11.61 -19.80
N LEU A 84 -5.13 12.47 -18.92
CA LEU A 84 -3.81 13.09 -19.12
C LEU A 84 -2.69 12.03 -19.10
N TYR A 85 -2.71 11.12 -18.12
CA TYR A 85 -1.68 10.10 -17.98
C TYR A 85 -1.61 9.20 -19.21
N HIS A 86 -2.74 8.72 -19.73
CA HIS A 86 -2.76 7.89 -20.93
C HIS A 86 -2.52 8.66 -22.24
N SER A 87 -2.77 9.97 -22.25
CA SER A 87 -2.44 10.82 -23.41
C SER A 87 -0.94 11.06 -23.52
N ILE A 88 -0.27 11.23 -22.37
CA ILE A 88 1.18 11.44 -22.29
C ILE A 88 1.93 10.09 -22.44
N TYR A 89 1.48 9.05 -21.75
CA TYR A 89 2.12 7.73 -21.70
C TYR A 89 1.22 6.67 -22.32
N LYS A 90 1.23 6.60 -23.66
CA LYS A 90 0.34 5.71 -24.45
C LYS A 90 0.51 4.23 -24.15
N ASP A 91 1.74 3.82 -23.79
CA ASP A 91 2.10 2.44 -23.48
C ASP A 91 1.90 2.04 -22.00
N SER A 92 1.42 2.97 -21.18
CA SER A 92 1.14 2.69 -19.77
C SER A 92 0.05 1.63 -19.56
N SER A 93 0.13 0.90 -18.45
CA SER A 93 -0.83 -0.16 -18.12
C SER A 93 -2.14 0.41 -17.60
N ARG A 94 -3.16 0.51 -18.48
CA ARG A 94 -4.50 0.96 -18.06
C ARG A 94 -5.09 0.13 -16.92
N LEU A 95 -4.77 -1.18 -16.85
CA LEU A 95 -5.25 -2.02 -15.76
C LEU A 95 -4.69 -1.57 -14.40
N LEU A 96 -3.40 -1.23 -14.37
CA LEU A 96 -2.75 -0.75 -13.14
C LEU A 96 -3.35 0.58 -12.69
N THR A 97 -3.49 1.55 -13.62
CA THR A 97 -4.07 2.86 -13.34
C THR A 97 -5.53 2.74 -12.86
N ASN A 98 -6.35 1.89 -13.50
CA ASN A 98 -7.73 1.66 -13.09
C ASN A 98 -7.81 1.08 -11.68
N ASN A 99 -7.00 0.06 -11.38
CA ASN A 99 -7.00 -0.61 -10.08
C ASN A 99 -6.50 0.31 -8.97
N ALA A 100 -5.44 1.08 -9.22
CA ALA A 100 -4.92 2.05 -8.25
C ALA A 100 -5.93 3.18 -7.98
N SER A 101 -6.54 3.72 -9.02
CA SER A 101 -7.62 4.72 -8.88
C SER A 101 -8.82 4.15 -8.12
N PHE A 102 -9.19 2.90 -8.39
CA PHE A 102 -10.27 2.22 -7.66
C PHE A 102 -9.99 2.13 -6.16
N LEU A 103 -8.80 1.65 -5.76
CA LEU A 103 -8.42 1.56 -4.35
C LEU A 103 -8.40 2.93 -3.66
N LEU A 104 -7.88 3.97 -4.33
CA LEU A 104 -7.91 5.35 -3.82
C LEU A 104 -9.36 5.83 -3.59
N LEU A 105 -10.25 5.59 -4.55
CA LEU A 105 -11.65 6.01 -4.44
C LEU A 105 -12.38 5.26 -3.31
N ILE A 106 -12.11 3.97 -3.10
CA ILE A 106 -12.63 3.23 -1.93
C ILE A 106 -12.09 3.83 -0.63
N GLY A 107 -10.79 4.15 -0.58
CA GLY A 107 -10.19 4.85 0.55
C GLY A 107 -10.92 6.18 0.86
N TYR A 108 -11.20 6.99 -0.15
CA TYR A 108 -11.94 8.25 0.04
C TYR A 108 -13.37 8.04 0.53
N ILE A 109 -14.09 7.02 0.04
CA ILE A 109 -15.43 6.67 0.52
C ILE A 109 -15.38 6.38 2.02
N MET A 110 -14.48 5.48 2.44
CA MET A 110 -14.37 5.09 3.84
C MET A 110 -13.90 6.24 4.73
N LEU A 111 -12.91 7.01 4.29
CA LEU A 111 -12.44 8.18 5.04
C LEU A 111 -13.52 9.25 5.14
N THR A 112 -14.30 9.50 4.08
CA THR A 112 -15.44 10.44 4.13
C THR A 112 -16.47 10.00 5.17
N ARG A 113 -16.68 8.68 5.31
CA ARG A 113 -17.56 8.07 6.31
C ARG A 113 -16.99 8.20 7.73
N LEU A 114 -15.69 7.92 7.92
CA LEU A 114 -15.05 7.89 9.23
C LEU A 114 -14.65 9.28 9.72
N ASN A 115 -13.97 10.07 8.88
CA ASN A 115 -13.50 11.40 9.20
C ASN A 115 -13.31 12.25 7.94
N PHE A 116 -14.27 13.14 7.67
CA PHE A 116 -14.28 13.98 6.47
C PHE A 116 -13.02 14.86 6.32
N ASN A 117 -12.48 15.38 7.44
CA ASN A 117 -11.28 16.24 7.39
C ASN A 117 -10.04 15.44 6.94
N LEU A 118 -9.92 14.17 7.38
CA LEU A 118 -8.84 13.28 6.94
C LEU A 118 -9.02 12.91 5.47
N ALA A 119 -10.26 12.69 5.00
CA ALA A 119 -10.55 12.44 3.59
C ALA A 119 -10.08 13.59 2.70
N VAL A 120 -10.39 14.84 3.08
CA VAL A 120 -9.95 16.04 2.34
C VAL A 120 -8.44 16.17 2.34
N LYS A 121 -7.78 15.99 3.49
CA LYS A 121 -6.31 16.00 3.56
C LYS A 121 -5.71 14.94 2.63
N GLN A 122 -6.20 13.70 2.71
CA GLN A 122 -5.72 12.61 1.85
C GLN A 122 -5.91 12.93 0.37
N PHE A 123 -7.06 13.48 -0.03
CA PHE A 123 -7.35 13.87 -1.40
C PHE A 123 -6.38 14.92 -1.93
N ILE A 124 -6.08 15.97 -1.13
CA ILE A 124 -5.11 17.00 -1.52
C ILE A 124 -3.73 16.40 -1.76
N PHE A 125 -3.23 15.62 -0.78
CA PHE A 125 -1.90 15.02 -0.90
C PHE A 125 -1.81 13.95 -1.99
N ALA A 126 -2.86 13.17 -2.19
CA ALA A 126 -2.93 12.24 -3.31
C ALA A 126 -2.91 12.97 -4.66
N THR A 127 -3.65 14.07 -4.80
CA THR A 127 -3.64 14.88 -6.02
C THR A 127 -2.25 15.44 -6.31
N VAL A 128 -1.56 15.97 -5.29
CA VAL A 128 -0.15 16.39 -5.41
C VAL A 128 0.74 15.21 -5.83
N GLY A 129 0.56 14.05 -5.20
CA GLY A 129 1.27 12.82 -5.56
C GLY A 129 1.05 12.41 -7.01
N LEU A 130 -0.19 12.45 -7.50
CA LEU A 130 -0.53 12.15 -8.91
C LEU A 130 0.12 13.13 -9.88
N ILE A 131 0.21 14.42 -9.54
CA ILE A 131 0.92 15.42 -10.34
C ILE A 131 2.42 15.09 -10.39
N ILE A 132 3.04 14.83 -9.24
CA ILE A 132 4.47 14.47 -9.17
C ILE A 132 4.74 13.22 -10.01
N THR A 133 3.90 12.19 -9.88
CA THR A 133 4.08 10.93 -10.62
C THR A 133 3.94 11.09 -12.13
N ALA A 134 3.18 12.07 -12.60
CA ALA A 134 3.11 12.36 -14.03
C ALA A 134 4.44 12.84 -14.62
N PHE A 135 5.35 13.43 -13.81
CA PHE A 135 6.67 13.88 -14.28
C PHE A 135 7.77 12.83 -14.14
N ILE A 136 7.59 11.82 -13.31
CA ILE A 136 8.63 10.83 -13.02
C ILE A 136 9.07 10.03 -14.25
N PRO A 137 8.18 9.49 -15.10
CA PRO A 137 8.60 8.80 -16.31
C PRO A 137 9.49 9.67 -17.20
N TYR A 138 9.16 10.95 -17.34
CA TYR A 138 9.97 11.90 -18.09
C TYR A 138 11.38 12.08 -17.49
N ILE A 139 11.48 12.17 -16.17
CA ILE A 139 12.77 12.25 -15.47
C ILE A 139 13.60 10.98 -15.71
N MET A 140 12.98 9.81 -15.58
CA MET A 140 13.64 8.51 -15.78
C MET A 140 14.16 8.34 -17.21
N LEU A 141 13.41 8.80 -18.21
CA LEU A 141 13.84 8.75 -19.61
C LEU A 141 15.04 9.66 -19.88
N LYS A 142 15.06 10.85 -19.30
CA LYS A 142 16.15 11.82 -19.49
C LYS A 142 17.42 11.47 -18.72
N TRP A 143 17.28 10.91 -17.53
CA TRP A 143 18.42 10.71 -16.62
C TRP A 143 18.95 9.27 -16.69
N LYS A 144 19.63 8.94 -17.78
CA LYS A 144 20.21 7.60 -18.03
C LYS A 144 21.23 7.14 -16.98
N LYS A 145 21.82 8.07 -16.20
CA LYS A 145 22.78 7.76 -15.13
C LYS A 145 22.15 7.28 -13.82
N MET A 146 20.82 7.17 -13.72
CA MET A 146 20.14 6.73 -12.50
C MET A 146 20.65 5.37 -11.99
N LYS A 147 20.95 4.44 -12.91
CA LYS A 147 21.49 3.13 -12.56
C LYS A 147 22.88 3.17 -11.92
N ASP A 148 23.61 4.27 -12.06
CA ASP A 148 24.96 4.42 -11.53
C ASP A 148 25.03 5.07 -10.16
N CYS A 149 23.91 5.63 -9.69
CA CYS A 149 23.80 6.39 -8.45
C CYS A 149 23.49 5.53 -7.20
N GLY A 150 23.72 4.21 -7.23
CA GLY A 150 23.33 3.31 -6.13
C GLY A 150 23.85 3.74 -4.78
N VAL A 151 25.14 4.02 -4.64
CA VAL A 151 25.73 4.49 -3.37
C VAL A 151 25.10 5.80 -2.89
N LEU A 152 24.79 6.71 -3.81
CA LEU A 152 24.13 7.98 -3.49
C LEU A 152 22.73 7.74 -2.90
N TYR A 153 21.93 6.86 -3.52
CA TYR A 153 20.62 6.48 -2.99
C TYR A 153 20.72 5.85 -1.59
N GLY A 154 21.72 4.98 -1.38
CA GLY A 154 21.98 4.37 -0.09
C GLY A 154 22.32 5.39 1.00
N VAL A 155 23.24 6.30 0.71
CA VAL A 155 23.67 7.35 1.65
C VAL A 155 22.52 8.31 1.97
N ILE A 156 21.84 8.84 0.95
CA ILE A 156 20.71 9.77 1.15
C ILE A 156 19.59 9.08 1.95
N GLY A 157 19.27 7.82 1.61
CA GLY A 157 18.23 7.07 2.30
C GLY A 157 18.55 6.83 3.78
N LEU A 158 19.79 6.42 4.11
CA LEU A 158 20.23 6.24 5.50
C LEU A 158 20.23 7.56 6.27
N LEU A 159 20.77 8.62 5.67
CA LEU A 159 20.78 9.94 6.31
C LEU A 159 19.34 10.43 6.59
N PHE A 160 18.42 10.18 5.66
CA PHE A 160 17.02 10.58 5.83
C PHE A 160 16.31 9.77 6.93
N LEU A 161 16.57 8.45 7.07
CA LEU A 161 16.08 7.69 8.23
C LEU A 161 16.63 8.23 9.54
N LEU A 162 17.93 8.54 9.60
CA LEU A 162 18.56 9.02 10.81
C LEU A 162 18.01 10.38 11.29
N THR A 163 17.31 11.15 10.45
CA THR A 163 16.73 12.44 10.85
C THR A 163 15.72 12.35 12.00
N VAL A 164 15.06 11.20 12.20
CA VAL A 164 14.12 11.01 13.33
C VAL A 164 14.82 11.02 14.69
N PHE A 165 16.15 10.78 14.74
CA PHE A 165 16.91 10.82 15.98
C PHE A 165 17.40 12.23 16.33
N ILE A 166 17.24 13.23 15.44
CA ILE A 166 17.59 14.62 15.71
C ILE A 166 16.66 15.18 16.80
N PRO A 167 17.22 15.71 17.90
CA PRO A 167 16.42 16.34 18.97
C PRO A 167 15.54 17.47 18.42
N GLY A 168 14.28 17.52 18.83
CA GLY A 168 13.33 18.55 18.41
C GLY A 168 12.67 18.32 17.03
N LEU A 169 13.20 17.43 16.19
CA LEU A 169 12.63 17.10 14.88
C LEU A 169 11.81 15.79 14.92
N GLY A 170 12.41 14.74 15.49
CA GLY A 170 11.77 13.45 15.62
C GLY A 170 10.71 13.39 16.72
N SER A 171 9.60 12.71 16.47
CA SER A 171 8.53 12.50 17.45
C SER A 171 8.20 11.01 17.58
N GLU A 172 7.83 10.63 18.80
CA GLU A 172 7.37 9.29 19.12
C GLU A 172 5.84 9.24 19.05
N LYS A 173 5.30 8.27 18.29
CA LYS A 173 3.87 7.98 18.23
C LYS A 173 3.66 6.48 18.36
N TYR A 174 2.72 6.07 19.20
CA TYR A 174 2.39 4.65 19.43
C TYR A 174 3.60 3.77 19.79
N GLY A 175 4.59 4.34 20.49
CA GLY A 175 5.79 3.62 20.93
C GLY A 175 6.90 3.48 19.88
N SER A 176 6.73 4.05 18.68
CA SER A 176 7.75 4.08 17.61
C SER A 176 8.21 5.50 17.34
N ARG A 177 9.53 5.70 17.23
CA ARG A 177 10.15 7.00 16.93
C ARG A 177 10.46 7.10 15.44
N ASN A 178 9.41 7.19 14.62
CA ASN A 178 9.51 7.13 13.15
C ASN A 178 8.80 8.30 12.44
N TRP A 179 8.46 9.37 13.16
CA TRP A 179 7.81 10.56 12.62
C TRP A 179 8.68 11.81 12.76
N ILE A 180 8.62 12.69 11.76
CA ILE A 180 9.16 14.03 11.77
C ILE A 180 8.02 15.02 11.83
N ASN A 181 8.05 15.95 12.77
CA ASN A 181 7.07 17.03 12.90
C ASN A 181 7.61 18.30 12.25
N LEU A 182 6.94 18.74 11.20
CA LEU A 182 7.19 20.00 10.49
C LEU A 182 6.07 21.01 10.76
N GLY A 183 5.79 21.27 12.04
CA GLY A 183 4.69 22.13 12.46
C GLY A 183 3.33 21.50 12.22
N HIS A 184 2.63 21.89 11.16
CA HIS A 184 1.30 21.35 10.83
C HIS A 184 1.31 20.01 10.07
N LEU A 185 2.48 19.56 9.64
CA LEU A 185 2.66 18.33 8.89
C LEU A 185 3.52 17.34 9.68
N SER A 186 3.06 16.11 9.79
CA SER A 186 3.88 14.99 10.26
C SER A 186 4.22 14.10 9.08
N VAL A 187 5.51 13.85 8.88
CA VAL A 187 6.03 13.05 7.76
C VAL A 187 6.74 11.84 8.33
N GLN A 188 6.56 10.70 7.68
CA GLN A 188 7.25 9.46 8.03
C GLN A 188 8.38 9.21 7.00
N PRO A 189 9.66 9.38 7.38
CA PRO A 189 10.78 9.27 6.45
C PRO A 189 10.84 7.94 5.72
N MET A 190 10.55 6.85 6.42
CA MET A 190 10.54 5.49 5.89
C MET A 190 9.71 5.37 4.59
N GLU A 191 8.60 6.10 4.49
CA GLU A 191 7.73 6.06 3.31
C GLU A 191 8.46 6.51 2.03
N PHE A 192 9.30 7.53 2.12
CA PHE A 192 10.12 8.00 1.00
C PHE A 192 11.39 7.18 0.82
N VAL A 193 11.96 6.71 1.92
CA VAL A 193 13.18 5.89 1.89
C VAL A 193 12.93 4.54 1.22
N LYS A 194 11.71 3.99 1.25
CA LYS A 194 11.34 2.80 0.47
C LYS A 194 11.70 2.96 -1.02
N ILE A 195 11.50 4.14 -1.58
CA ILE A 195 11.81 4.44 -2.98
C ILE A 195 13.32 4.42 -3.19
N LEU A 196 14.05 5.17 -2.36
CA LEU A 196 15.52 5.23 -2.44
C LEU A 196 16.16 3.85 -2.23
N PHE A 197 15.61 3.05 -1.32
CA PHE A 197 16.05 1.69 -1.05
C PHE A 197 15.91 0.78 -2.28
N VAL A 198 14.77 0.82 -2.96
CA VAL A 198 14.58 0.03 -4.19
C VAL A 198 15.57 0.46 -5.27
N PHE A 199 15.77 1.77 -5.48
CA PHE A 199 16.76 2.27 -6.44
C PHE A 199 18.18 1.88 -6.05
N PHE A 200 18.52 1.96 -4.77
CA PHE A 200 19.81 1.52 -4.23
C PHE A 200 20.05 0.04 -4.53
N VAL A 201 19.15 -0.84 -4.09
CA VAL A 201 19.29 -2.29 -4.26
C VAL A 201 19.33 -2.66 -5.75
N ALA A 202 18.46 -2.09 -6.59
CA ALA A 202 18.43 -2.34 -8.03
C ALA A 202 19.75 -1.92 -8.71
N SER A 203 20.27 -0.73 -8.39
CA SER A 203 21.53 -0.23 -8.93
C SER A 203 22.73 -1.11 -8.54
N MET A 204 22.78 -1.53 -7.26
CA MET A 204 23.86 -2.39 -6.79
C MET A 204 23.78 -3.80 -7.37
N LEU A 205 22.57 -4.36 -7.55
CA LEU A 205 22.38 -5.69 -8.14
C LEU A 205 22.75 -5.74 -9.63
N VAL A 206 22.51 -4.66 -10.38
CA VAL A 206 22.96 -4.59 -11.79
C VAL A 206 24.46 -4.67 -11.92
N LYS A 207 25.21 -4.11 -10.97
CA LYS A 207 26.67 -4.09 -10.96
C LYS A 207 27.29 -5.33 -10.31
N ALA A 208 26.51 -6.08 -9.54
CA ALA A 208 27.00 -7.20 -8.76
C ALA A 208 27.36 -8.40 -9.64
N SER A 209 28.64 -8.55 -9.94
CA SER A 209 29.22 -9.71 -10.64
C SER A 209 29.93 -10.69 -9.68
N THR A 210 30.33 -10.21 -8.51
CA THR A 210 31.09 -10.97 -7.51
C THR A 210 30.33 -11.14 -6.21
N PHE A 211 30.67 -12.16 -5.43
CA PHE A 211 30.11 -12.36 -4.08
C PHE A 211 30.41 -11.18 -3.15
N LYS A 212 31.57 -10.52 -3.31
CA LYS A 212 31.95 -9.35 -2.52
C LYS A 212 30.99 -8.18 -2.74
N GLU A 213 30.56 -7.93 -3.97
CA GLU A 213 29.61 -6.85 -4.30
C GLU A 213 28.21 -7.14 -3.74
N LEU A 214 27.76 -8.41 -3.81
CA LEU A 214 26.52 -8.84 -3.17
C LEU A 214 26.59 -8.68 -1.65
N PHE A 215 27.74 -9.00 -1.04
CA PHE A 215 27.95 -8.85 0.40
C PHE A 215 27.91 -7.38 0.84
N VAL A 216 28.54 -6.47 0.08
CA VAL A 216 28.49 -5.02 0.35
C VAL A 216 27.05 -4.51 0.25
N ASN A 217 26.30 -4.95 -0.79
CA ASN A 217 24.88 -4.61 -0.92
C ASN A 217 24.07 -5.11 0.30
N ALA A 218 24.31 -6.36 0.74
CA ALA A 218 23.67 -6.93 1.92
C ALA A 218 23.98 -6.14 3.20
N LEU A 219 25.22 -5.73 3.39
CA LEU A 219 25.66 -4.97 4.56
C LEU A 219 24.97 -3.60 4.65
N ILE A 220 24.91 -2.86 3.54
CA ILE A 220 24.23 -1.56 3.50
C ILE A 220 22.72 -1.76 3.67
N SER A 221 22.11 -2.78 3.06
CA SER A 221 20.70 -3.11 3.27
C SER A 221 20.40 -3.44 4.72
N ALA A 222 21.28 -4.19 5.38
CA ALA A 222 21.17 -4.49 6.81
C ALA A 222 21.26 -3.22 7.67
N ALA A 223 22.04 -2.21 7.28
CA ALA A 223 22.10 -0.93 7.97
C ALA A 223 20.74 -0.21 7.93
N PHE A 224 20.02 -0.21 6.79
CA PHE A 224 18.64 0.33 6.73
C PHE A 224 17.73 -0.38 7.72
N MET A 225 17.76 -1.71 7.74
CA MET A 225 16.93 -2.51 8.65
C MET A 225 17.31 -2.26 10.11
N GLY A 226 18.61 -2.13 10.40
CA GLY A 226 19.11 -1.81 11.74
C GLY A 226 18.58 -0.45 12.25
N VAL A 227 18.58 0.59 11.41
CA VAL A 227 18.01 1.89 11.76
C VAL A 227 16.51 1.78 12.04
N LEU A 228 15.75 1.06 11.20
CA LEU A 228 14.30 0.85 11.40
C LEU A 228 14.00 0.07 12.69
N VAL A 229 14.85 -0.89 13.07
CA VAL A 229 14.75 -1.59 14.36
C VAL A 229 15.01 -0.62 15.52
N LEU A 230 15.99 0.28 15.41
CA LEU A 230 16.25 1.32 16.41
C LEU A 230 15.10 2.33 16.52
N GLU A 231 14.41 2.64 15.42
CA GLU A 231 13.17 3.43 15.39
C GLU A 231 11.98 2.71 16.04
N LYS A 232 12.13 1.43 16.38
CA LYS A 232 11.05 0.50 16.81
C LYS A 232 9.97 0.30 15.75
N ASP A 233 10.32 0.47 14.46
CA ASP A 233 9.44 0.21 13.32
C ASP A 233 9.74 -1.14 12.68
N LEU A 234 9.37 -2.21 13.37
CA LEU A 234 9.63 -3.57 12.92
C LEU A 234 8.79 -3.94 11.69
N GLY A 235 7.60 -3.34 11.53
CA GLY A 235 6.77 -3.52 10.34
C GLY A 235 7.52 -3.08 9.08
N ALA A 236 8.10 -1.89 9.11
CA ALA A 236 8.93 -1.38 8.03
C ALA A 236 10.19 -2.23 7.81
N ALA A 237 10.88 -2.63 8.87
CA ALA A 237 12.07 -3.48 8.77
C ALA A 237 11.76 -4.81 8.04
N VAL A 238 10.62 -5.44 8.32
CA VAL A 238 10.16 -6.66 7.63
C VAL A 238 9.88 -6.39 6.15
N ILE A 239 9.24 -5.27 5.81
CA ILE A 239 8.98 -4.90 4.40
C ILE A 239 10.30 -4.78 3.63
N PHE A 240 11.28 -4.04 4.18
CA PHE A 240 12.58 -3.85 3.56
C PHE A 240 13.32 -5.19 3.41
N TYR A 241 13.28 -6.01 4.46
CA TYR A 241 13.93 -7.31 4.47
C TYR A 241 13.39 -8.25 3.40
N ILE A 242 12.08 -8.47 3.38
CA ILE A 242 11.45 -9.38 2.42
C ILE A 242 11.67 -8.85 0.99
N THR A 243 11.53 -7.55 0.78
CA THR A 243 11.80 -6.92 -0.52
C THR A 243 13.23 -7.17 -0.98
N TYR A 244 14.21 -6.98 -0.09
CA TYR A 244 15.61 -7.25 -0.38
C TYR A 244 15.85 -8.70 -0.80
N VAL A 245 15.36 -9.66 -0.01
CA VAL A 245 15.52 -11.10 -0.28
C VAL A 245 14.92 -11.48 -1.62
N LEU A 246 13.71 -10.97 -1.94
CA LEU A 246 13.06 -11.21 -3.22
C LEU A 246 13.84 -10.62 -4.40
N MET A 247 14.35 -9.39 -4.27
CA MET A 247 15.15 -8.74 -5.31
C MET A 247 16.47 -9.50 -5.57
N VAL A 248 17.16 -9.91 -4.52
CA VAL A 248 18.40 -10.72 -4.64
C VAL A 248 18.12 -12.08 -5.27
N TYR A 249 17.04 -12.76 -4.85
CA TYR A 249 16.64 -14.04 -5.44
C TYR A 249 16.40 -13.91 -6.95
N VAL A 250 15.63 -12.91 -7.38
CA VAL A 250 15.34 -12.74 -8.81
C VAL A 250 16.56 -12.30 -9.60
N ALA A 251 17.43 -11.46 -9.02
CA ALA A 251 18.65 -11.01 -9.68
C ALA A 251 19.65 -12.17 -9.89
N THR A 252 19.77 -13.06 -8.91
CA THR A 252 20.73 -14.18 -8.95
C THR A 252 20.16 -15.46 -9.55
N SER A 253 18.82 -15.59 -9.60
CA SER A 253 18.10 -16.81 -9.99
C SER A 253 18.51 -18.06 -9.20
N ARG A 254 19.12 -17.90 -8.01
CA ARG A 254 19.61 -18.99 -7.14
C ARG A 254 18.71 -19.15 -5.92
N PRO A 255 17.98 -20.27 -5.78
CA PRO A 255 17.07 -20.50 -4.64
C PRO A 255 17.77 -20.49 -3.28
N VAL A 256 19.08 -20.73 -3.24
CA VAL A 256 19.89 -20.66 -2.02
C VAL A 256 19.77 -19.29 -1.34
N PHE A 257 19.70 -18.19 -2.09
CA PHE A 257 19.56 -16.86 -1.49
C PHE A 257 18.15 -16.63 -0.91
N LEU A 258 17.13 -17.24 -1.49
CA LEU A 258 15.77 -17.18 -0.94
C LEU A 258 15.69 -17.99 0.37
N VAL A 259 16.11 -19.25 0.34
CA VAL A 259 16.09 -20.14 1.51
C VAL A 259 17.01 -19.60 2.61
N GLY A 260 18.23 -19.20 2.25
CA GLY A 260 19.19 -18.59 3.18
C GLY A 260 18.67 -17.28 3.77
N GLY A 261 18.03 -16.43 2.96
CA GLY A 261 17.37 -15.23 3.44
C GLY A 261 16.27 -15.55 4.46
N ILE A 262 15.32 -16.44 4.12
CA ILE A 262 14.26 -16.83 5.06
C ILE A 262 14.84 -17.37 6.36
N SER A 263 15.84 -18.25 6.29
CA SER A 263 16.49 -18.84 7.48
C SER A 263 17.21 -17.79 8.33
N LEU A 264 17.91 -16.85 7.70
CA LEU A 264 18.60 -15.76 8.37
C LEU A 264 17.60 -14.80 9.03
N GLY A 265 16.49 -14.48 8.37
CA GLY A 265 15.42 -13.65 8.94
C GLY A 265 14.76 -14.32 10.16
N ALA A 266 14.44 -15.60 10.07
CA ALA A 266 13.91 -16.36 11.19
C ALA A 266 14.91 -16.42 12.36
N GLY A 267 16.18 -16.65 12.09
CA GLY A 267 17.25 -16.62 13.08
C GLY A 267 17.42 -15.25 13.74
N ALA A 268 17.35 -14.17 12.95
CA ALA A 268 17.42 -12.80 13.47
C ALA A 268 16.24 -12.46 14.40
N VAL A 269 15.01 -12.89 14.05
CA VAL A 269 13.83 -12.72 14.90
C VAL A 269 13.98 -13.51 16.21
N MET A 270 14.43 -14.79 16.15
CA MET A 270 14.65 -15.61 17.33
C MET A 270 15.74 -15.02 18.25
N LEU A 271 16.85 -14.58 17.67
CA LEU A 271 17.94 -13.95 18.42
C LEU A 271 17.51 -12.63 19.03
N GLY A 272 16.82 -11.78 18.25
CA GLY A 272 16.29 -10.52 18.73
C GLY A 272 15.31 -10.71 19.89
N TYR A 273 14.44 -11.71 19.80
CA TYR A 273 13.55 -12.09 20.89
C TYR A 273 14.33 -12.53 22.14
N ALA A 274 15.33 -13.40 21.99
CA ALA A 274 16.11 -13.91 23.10
C ALA A 274 16.89 -12.81 23.85
N LEU A 275 17.47 -11.84 23.09
CA LEU A 275 18.32 -10.79 23.66
C LEU A 275 17.56 -9.57 24.17
N PHE A 276 16.45 -9.18 23.51
CA PHE A 276 15.80 -7.87 23.69
C PHE A 276 14.32 -7.95 24.08
N LYS A 277 13.83 -9.12 24.51
CA LYS A 277 12.39 -9.31 24.86
C LYS A 277 11.87 -8.32 25.90
N ASN A 278 12.70 -7.88 26.82
CA ASN A 278 12.32 -6.99 27.93
C ASN A 278 12.55 -5.50 27.62
N SER A 279 13.03 -5.16 26.41
CA SER A 279 13.34 -3.77 26.05
C SER A 279 12.72 -3.37 24.69
N LEU A 280 13.46 -3.58 23.61
CA LEU A 280 13.02 -3.21 22.26
C LEU A 280 11.80 -4.00 21.77
N PHE A 281 11.66 -5.27 22.20
CA PHE A 281 10.59 -6.17 21.77
C PHE A 281 9.35 -6.19 22.68
N GLN A 282 9.30 -5.38 23.74
CA GLN A 282 8.14 -5.34 24.63
C GLN A 282 6.85 -5.03 23.87
N HIS A 283 6.85 -4.04 22.96
CA HIS A 283 5.68 -3.71 22.12
C HIS A 283 5.28 -4.86 21.19
N VAL A 284 6.26 -5.63 20.70
CA VAL A 284 5.99 -6.82 19.89
C VAL A 284 5.32 -7.90 20.71
N MET A 285 5.77 -8.10 21.94
CA MET A 285 5.18 -9.11 22.84
C MET A 285 3.70 -8.83 23.11
N VAL A 286 3.34 -7.56 23.36
CA VAL A 286 1.92 -7.17 23.52
C VAL A 286 1.12 -7.55 22.28
N ARG A 287 1.64 -7.27 21.08
CA ARG A 287 0.97 -7.64 19.81
C ARG A 287 0.91 -9.14 19.58
N VAL A 288 1.95 -9.89 19.96
CA VAL A 288 1.96 -11.37 19.87
C VAL A 288 0.95 -11.98 20.85
N HIS A 289 0.87 -11.49 22.08
CA HIS A 289 -0.14 -11.96 23.04
C HIS A 289 -1.56 -11.64 22.56
N ALA A 290 -1.80 -10.41 22.09
CA ALA A 290 -3.08 -10.02 21.49
C ALA A 290 -3.41 -10.89 20.27
N TRP A 291 -2.44 -11.25 19.45
CA TRP A 291 -2.64 -12.14 18.31
C TRP A 291 -2.99 -13.58 18.74
N GLN A 292 -2.32 -14.11 19.76
CA GLN A 292 -2.60 -15.46 20.25
C GLN A 292 -4.01 -15.57 20.83
N ASN A 293 -4.37 -14.65 21.74
CA ASN A 293 -5.70 -14.61 22.33
C ASN A 293 -6.16 -13.16 22.59
N PRO A 294 -6.77 -12.50 21.59
CA PRO A 294 -7.21 -11.11 21.74
C PRO A 294 -8.31 -10.92 22.78
N PHE A 295 -9.06 -11.99 23.07
CA PHE A 295 -10.19 -11.94 24.01
C PHE A 295 -9.78 -12.15 25.48
N ALA A 296 -8.51 -12.52 25.73
CA ALA A 296 -8.01 -12.65 27.11
C ALA A 296 -7.84 -11.29 27.82
N ASP A 297 -7.58 -10.23 27.02
CA ASP A 297 -7.42 -8.85 27.50
C ASP A 297 -8.14 -7.91 26.53
N ILE A 298 -9.48 -8.06 26.52
CA ILE A 298 -10.33 -7.39 25.53
C ILE A 298 -10.38 -5.87 25.68
N ASP A 299 -10.17 -5.36 26.90
CA ASP A 299 -10.20 -3.93 27.23
C ASP A 299 -8.79 -3.30 27.25
N GLY A 300 -7.74 -4.11 27.06
CA GLY A 300 -6.35 -3.69 27.06
C GLY A 300 -5.62 -3.99 25.74
N GLY A 301 -4.57 -4.81 25.82
CA GLY A 301 -3.70 -5.12 24.66
C GLY A 301 -4.42 -5.77 23.48
N GLY A 302 -5.50 -6.52 23.72
CA GLY A 302 -6.32 -7.17 22.70
C GLY A 302 -7.42 -6.30 22.08
N TYR A 303 -7.68 -5.11 22.62
CA TYR A 303 -8.83 -4.27 22.25
C TYR A 303 -8.95 -4.02 20.74
N GLN A 304 -7.87 -3.52 20.12
CA GLN A 304 -7.89 -3.18 18.70
C GLN A 304 -8.22 -4.38 17.80
N LEU A 305 -7.58 -5.52 18.06
CA LEU A 305 -7.78 -6.72 17.27
C LEU A 305 -9.16 -7.36 17.53
N SER A 306 -9.64 -7.33 18.76
CA SER A 306 -10.99 -7.80 19.09
C SER A 306 -12.06 -6.99 18.37
N GLN A 307 -11.97 -5.65 18.40
CA GLN A 307 -12.88 -4.77 17.66
C GLN A 307 -12.83 -5.02 16.15
N SER A 308 -11.63 -5.24 15.60
CA SER A 308 -11.45 -5.61 14.19
C SER A 308 -12.20 -6.90 13.84
N LEU A 309 -12.05 -7.95 14.65
CA LEU A 309 -12.71 -9.23 14.41
C LEU A 309 -14.23 -9.13 14.57
N PHE A 310 -14.71 -8.37 15.55
CA PHE A 310 -16.14 -8.11 15.72
C PHE A 310 -16.71 -7.38 14.50
N ALA A 311 -16.04 -6.35 14.00
CA ALA A 311 -16.46 -5.61 12.83
C ALA A 311 -16.57 -6.52 11.59
N ILE A 312 -15.53 -7.34 11.32
CA ILE A 312 -15.56 -8.30 10.22
C ILE A 312 -16.69 -9.30 10.38
N GLY A 313 -16.90 -9.82 11.62
CA GLY A 313 -17.96 -10.78 11.91
C GLY A 313 -19.35 -10.18 11.79
N THR A 314 -19.56 -8.97 12.30
CA THR A 314 -20.84 -8.25 12.24
C THR A 314 -21.25 -7.91 10.82
N GLY A 315 -20.28 -7.53 9.96
CA GLY A 315 -20.54 -7.23 8.56
C GLY A 315 -21.06 -8.43 7.76
N GLY A 316 -20.71 -9.66 8.16
CA GLY A 316 -21.12 -10.86 7.45
C GLY A 316 -20.74 -10.84 5.96
N TYR A 317 -21.48 -11.55 5.12
CA TYR A 317 -21.16 -11.67 3.71
C TYR A 317 -21.39 -10.38 2.89
N ALA A 318 -22.50 -9.67 3.17
CA ALA A 318 -22.96 -8.55 2.34
C ALA A 318 -22.75 -7.18 2.98
N GLY A 319 -22.24 -7.12 4.21
CA GLY A 319 -22.06 -5.90 4.98
C GLY A 319 -23.32 -5.49 5.75
N SER A 320 -23.13 -4.68 6.79
CA SER A 320 -24.21 -4.01 7.50
C SER A 320 -24.87 -2.90 6.66
N GLY A 321 -24.16 -2.41 5.65
CA GLY A 321 -24.51 -1.24 4.83
C GLY A 321 -23.67 -0.01 5.19
N LEU A 322 -23.29 0.76 4.20
CA LEU A 322 -22.49 1.98 4.39
C LEU A 322 -23.22 2.95 5.35
N THR A 323 -22.53 3.41 6.37
CA THR A 323 -23.05 4.23 7.49
C THR A 323 -23.91 3.50 8.52
N GLN A 324 -24.09 2.19 8.42
CA GLN A 324 -24.91 1.40 9.34
C GLN A 324 -24.07 0.55 10.30
N GLY A 325 -22.76 0.43 10.07
CA GLY A 325 -21.82 -0.22 10.96
C GLY A 325 -21.33 0.70 12.08
N ALA A 326 -20.63 0.12 13.03
CA ALA A 326 -19.96 0.80 14.14
C ALA A 326 -18.45 1.00 13.88
N ALA A 327 -18.05 1.17 12.60
CA ALA A 327 -16.67 1.26 12.16
C ALA A 327 -15.84 2.35 12.91
N GLY A 328 -16.50 3.37 13.45
CA GLY A 328 -15.86 4.38 14.31
C GLY A 328 -15.47 3.89 15.69
N SER A 329 -15.95 2.72 16.16
CA SER A 329 -15.55 2.12 17.43
C SER A 329 -14.20 1.39 17.35
N ILE A 330 -13.75 1.08 16.14
CA ILE A 330 -12.44 0.43 15.93
C ILE A 330 -11.36 1.50 16.07
N PRO A 331 -10.41 1.38 17.03
CA PRO A 331 -9.32 2.34 17.14
C PRO A 331 -8.49 2.38 15.85
N VAL A 332 -8.14 3.58 15.41
CA VAL A 332 -7.31 3.80 14.20
C VAL A 332 -7.95 3.17 12.95
N SER A 333 -9.29 3.14 12.88
CA SER A 333 -10.04 2.58 11.76
C SER A 333 -9.76 3.27 10.42
N GLU A 334 -9.36 4.53 10.46
CA GLU A 334 -8.99 5.30 9.27
C GLU A 334 -7.63 4.91 8.67
N SER A 335 -6.74 4.25 9.44
CA SER A 335 -5.41 3.86 8.96
C SER A 335 -5.22 2.34 8.96
N ASP A 336 -4.78 1.76 10.07
CA ASP A 336 -4.33 0.36 10.14
C ASP A 336 -5.49 -0.63 10.01
N PHE A 337 -6.68 -0.29 10.53
CA PHE A 337 -7.85 -1.16 10.57
C PHE A 337 -8.95 -0.80 9.54
N ILE A 338 -8.62 -0.01 8.51
CA ILE A 338 -9.62 0.39 7.49
C ILE A 338 -10.25 -0.79 6.76
N PHE A 339 -9.52 -1.90 6.59
CA PHE A 339 -10.04 -3.12 5.97
C PHE A 339 -11.17 -3.73 6.81
N SER A 340 -11.07 -3.69 8.13
CA SER A 340 -12.12 -4.19 9.02
C SER A 340 -13.38 -3.34 8.92
N ALA A 341 -13.23 -2.01 8.84
CA ALA A 341 -14.33 -1.09 8.59
C ALA A 341 -15.01 -1.32 7.22
N ILE A 342 -14.21 -1.63 6.19
CA ILE A 342 -14.72 -2.01 4.85
C ILE A 342 -15.53 -3.31 4.96
N CYS A 343 -15.01 -4.34 5.63
CA CYS A 343 -15.71 -5.61 5.78
C CYS A 343 -16.99 -5.46 6.60
N GLU A 344 -17.01 -4.60 7.61
CA GLU A 344 -18.20 -4.34 8.42
C GLU A 344 -19.32 -3.70 7.58
N GLU A 345 -19.02 -2.64 6.85
CA GLU A 345 -20.05 -1.86 6.15
C GLU A 345 -20.36 -2.40 4.75
N LEU A 346 -19.35 -2.89 3.99
CA LEU A 346 -19.52 -3.38 2.62
C LEU A 346 -19.52 -4.91 2.49
N GLY A 347 -19.15 -5.63 3.55
CA GLY A 347 -19.19 -7.08 3.62
C GLY A 347 -17.88 -7.79 3.30
N VAL A 348 -17.75 -9.02 3.78
CA VAL A 348 -16.56 -9.86 3.58
C VAL A 348 -16.37 -10.19 2.09
N ILE A 349 -17.44 -10.38 1.30
CA ILE A 349 -17.32 -10.62 -0.15
C ILE A 349 -16.67 -9.40 -0.84
N PHE A 350 -17.03 -8.17 -0.46
CA PHE A 350 -16.39 -6.96 -0.96
C PHE A 350 -14.91 -6.91 -0.57
N GLY A 351 -14.59 -7.23 0.70
CA GLY A 351 -13.21 -7.32 1.19
C GLY A 351 -12.37 -8.34 0.43
N LEU A 352 -12.89 -9.55 0.20
CA LEU A 352 -12.21 -10.58 -0.60
C LEU A 352 -12.00 -10.14 -2.06
N ALA A 353 -13.01 -9.54 -2.66
CA ALA A 353 -12.90 -8.99 -4.01
C ALA A 353 -11.83 -7.89 -4.08
N MET A 354 -11.72 -7.04 -3.04
CA MET A 354 -10.67 -6.02 -2.94
C MET A 354 -9.27 -6.64 -2.82
N ILE A 355 -9.11 -7.73 -2.05
CA ILE A 355 -7.85 -8.50 -1.99
C ILE A 355 -7.47 -9.00 -3.39
N LEU A 356 -8.43 -9.52 -4.15
CA LEU A 356 -8.18 -9.95 -5.54
C LEU A 356 -7.76 -8.79 -6.45
N VAL A 357 -8.31 -7.59 -6.26
CA VAL A 357 -7.83 -6.38 -6.98
C VAL A 357 -6.39 -6.05 -6.60
N ILE A 358 -6.03 -6.13 -5.34
CA ILE A 358 -4.64 -5.95 -4.86
C ILE A 358 -3.70 -6.95 -5.53
N VAL A 359 -4.09 -8.23 -5.59
CA VAL A 359 -3.33 -9.27 -6.31
C VAL A 359 -3.21 -8.95 -7.80
N SER A 360 -4.27 -8.44 -8.43
CA SER A 360 -4.24 -8.02 -9.84
C SER A 360 -3.25 -6.87 -10.10
N ILE A 361 -3.09 -5.93 -9.16
CA ILE A 361 -2.05 -4.89 -9.22
C ILE A 361 -0.67 -5.54 -9.18
N PHE A 362 -0.41 -6.42 -8.22
CA PHE A 362 0.86 -7.13 -8.11
C PHE A 362 1.20 -7.91 -9.38
N LEU A 363 0.25 -8.66 -9.93
CA LEU A 363 0.43 -9.40 -11.19
C LEU A 363 0.71 -8.46 -12.37
N SER A 364 0.11 -7.27 -12.37
CA SER A 364 0.37 -6.25 -13.40
C SER A 364 1.80 -5.73 -13.32
N PHE A 365 2.32 -5.46 -12.12
CA PHE A 365 3.72 -5.09 -11.90
C PHE A 365 4.69 -6.21 -12.31
N ALA A 366 4.42 -7.45 -11.89
CA ALA A 366 5.23 -8.60 -12.26
C ALA A 366 5.30 -8.77 -13.80
N ASN A 367 4.18 -8.59 -14.50
CA ASN A 367 4.13 -8.61 -15.97
C ASN A 367 4.98 -7.49 -16.60
N VAL A 368 4.96 -6.29 -16.02
CA VAL A 368 5.80 -5.18 -16.46
C VAL A 368 7.27 -5.54 -16.25
N ALA A 369 7.65 -5.99 -15.05
CA ALA A 369 9.03 -6.39 -14.72
C ALA A 369 9.57 -7.48 -15.66
N MET A 370 8.74 -8.48 -16.01
CA MET A 370 9.14 -9.55 -16.95
C MET A 370 9.37 -9.07 -18.37
N LYS A 371 8.72 -7.98 -18.79
CA LYS A 371 8.85 -7.41 -20.15
C LYS A 371 10.01 -6.44 -20.27
N CYS A 372 10.57 -5.94 -19.17
CA CYS A 372 11.69 -5.02 -19.16
C CYS A 372 12.96 -5.70 -19.69
N LYS A 373 13.61 -5.07 -20.68
CA LYS A 373 14.88 -5.53 -21.24
C LYS A 373 16.06 -5.10 -20.38
N GLU A 374 16.03 -3.88 -19.84
CA GLU A 374 17.12 -3.36 -19.01
C GLU A 374 17.00 -3.87 -17.56
N PRO A 375 18.03 -4.52 -17.03
CA PRO A 375 18.00 -5.14 -15.69
C PRO A 375 17.66 -4.17 -14.55
N PHE A 376 18.14 -2.92 -14.63
CA PHE A 376 17.89 -1.91 -13.61
C PHE A 376 16.39 -1.66 -13.43
N TYR A 377 15.67 -1.34 -14.50
CA TYR A 377 14.25 -1.08 -14.44
C TYR A 377 13.43 -2.34 -14.09
N LYS A 378 13.89 -3.51 -14.54
CA LYS A 378 13.32 -4.80 -14.14
C LYS A 378 13.36 -4.96 -12.61
N TYR A 379 14.52 -4.70 -11.99
CA TYR A 379 14.66 -4.82 -10.53
C TYR A 379 13.91 -3.72 -9.78
N VAL A 380 13.84 -2.50 -10.32
CA VAL A 380 13.04 -1.41 -9.75
C VAL A 380 11.54 -1.79 -9.72
N ALA A 381 11.00 -2.25 -10.85
CA ALA A 381 9.60 -2.67 -10.94
C ALA A 381 9.30 -3.84 -9.98
N LEU A 382 10.21 -4.81 -9.88
CA LEU A 382 10.09 -5.92 -8.95
C LEU A 382 10.16 -5.48 -7.48
N GLY A 383 11.10 -4.57 -7.16
CA GLY A 383 11.24 -4.03 -5.80
C GLY A 383 9.96 -3.33 -5.35
N PHE A 384 9.38 -2.46 -6.18
CA PHE A 384 8.12 -1.79 -5.86
C PHE A 384 6.94 -2.76 -5.75
N SER A 385 6.86 -3.76 -6.65
CA SER A 385 5.80 -4.77 -6.54
C SER A 385 5.92 -5.58 -5.25
N SER A 386 7.15 -5.88 -4.82
CA SER A 386 7.42 -6.61 -3.57
C SER A 386 7.03 -5.77 -2.35
N ILE A 387 7.44 -4.49 -2.28
CA ILE A 387 7.01 -3.58 -1.21
C ILE A 387 5.49 -3.53 -1.13
N TYR A 388 4.82 -3.33 -2.27
CA TYR A 388 3.36 -3.21 -2.32
C TYR A 388 2.66 -4.46 -1.78
N ILE A 389 2.99 -5.64 -2.29
CA ILE A 389 2.31 -6.87 -1.88
C ILE A 389 2.63 -7.28 -0.44
N VAL A 390 3.88 -7.09 0.01
CA VAL A 390 4.28 -7.38 1.39
C VAL A 390 3.57 -6.44 2.36
N GLN A 391 3.50 -5.14 2.05
CA GLN A 391 2.79 -4.17 2.88
C GLN A 391 1.29 -4.50 2.96
N CYS A 392 0.64 -4.85 1.84
CA CYS A 392 -0.74 -5.30 1.84
C CYS A 392 -0.93 -6.58 2.69
N PHE A 393 -0.04 -7.56 2.54
CA PHE A 393 -0.10 -8.80 3.30
C PHE A 393 0.05 -8.58 4.81
N LEU A 394 0.98 -7.72 5.23
CA LEU A 394 1.18 -7.40 6.64
C LEU A 394 -0.02 -6.68 7.25
N ASN A 395 -0.64 -5.74 6.52
CA ASN A 395 -1.87 -5.09 6.99
C ASN A 395 -3.03 -6.07 7.08
N LEU A 396 -3.38 -6.71 5.96
CA LEU A 396 -4.52 -7.65 5.88
C LEU A 396 -4.36 -8.82 6.86
N GLY A 397 -3.16 -9.39 6.94
CA GLY A 397 -2.86 -10.47 7.87
C GLY A 397 -2.97 -10.06 9.33
N GLY A 398 -2.55 -8.83 9.65
CA GLY A 398 -2.65 -8.27 10.99
C GLY A 398 -4.10 -8.06 11.44
N VAL A 399 -4.93 -7.45 10.61
CA VAL A 399 -6.33 -7.13 10.96
C VAL A 399 -7.24 -8.35 10.96
N THR A 400 -6.90 -9.41 10.21
CA THR A 400 -7.64 -10.68 10.18
C THR A 400 -7.13 -11.74 11.18
N LYS A 401 -6.18 -11.38 12.04
CA LYS A 401 -5.55 -12.32 13.00
C LYS A 401 -4.79 -13.47 12.30
N PHE A 402 -4.37 -13.31 11.06
CA PHE A 402 -3.54 -14.31 10.39
C PHE A 402 -2.07 -14.24 10.85
N ILE A 403 -1.57 -13.03 11.11
CA ILE A 403 -0.26 -12.74 11.70
C ILE A 403 -0.41 -11.68 12.80
N PRO A 404 0.60 -11.51 13.70
CA PRO A 404 0.59 -10.40 14.64
C PRO A 404 0.50 -9.04 13.91
N SER A 405 -0.30 -8.11 14.44
CA SER A 405 -0.45 -6.77 13.86
C SER A 405 0.88 -6.03 13.85
N THR A 406 1.23 -5.44 12.71
CA THR A 406 2.50 -4.71 12.50
C THR A 406 2.35 -3.21 12.54
N GLY A 407 1.11 -2.66 12.52
CA GLY A 407 0.87 -1.22 12.49
C GLY A 407 1.21 -0.58 11.14
N VAL A 408 1.10 -1.34 10.06
CA VAL A 408 1.36 -0.88 8.70
C VAL A 408 0.04 -0.57 8.00
N THR A 409 -0.02 0.55 7.29
CA THR A 409 -1.21 1.00 6.56
C THR A 409 -1.47 0.18 5.30
N LEU A 410 -2.76 0.03 4.90
CA LEU A 410 -3.12 -0.61 3.64
C LEU A 410 -2.88 0.35 2.46
N PRO A 411 -1.96 0.01 1.54
CA PRO A 411 -1.62 0.84 0.39
C PRO A 411 -2.81 1.37 -0.40
N LEU A 412 -2.82 2.67 -0.72
CA LEU A 412 -3.84 3.39 -1.51
C LEU A 412 -5.20 3.53 -0.83
N VAL A 413 -5.51 2.75 0.20
CA VAL A 413 -6.84 2.72 0.86
C VAL A 413 -6.81 3.46 2.19
N SER A 414 -5.84 3.14 3.07
CA SER A 414 -5.69 3.74 4.38
C SER A 414 -5.37 5.24 4.34
N TYR A 415 -5.76 5.95 5.39
CA TYR A 415 -5.22 7.29 5.63
C TYR A 415 -3.72 7.21 5.90
N GLY A 416 -2.95 7.96 5.13
CA GLY A 416 -1.50 8.04 5.28
C GLY A 416 -0.91 8.98 4.23
N VAL A 417 -0.77 10.26 4.56
CA VAL A 417 -0.28 11.30 3.64
C VAL A 417 1.04 10.91 3.00
N SER A 418 2.02 10.51 3.81
CA SER A 418 3.34 10.10 3.33
C SER A 418 3.27 8.83 2.49
N SER A 419 2.44 7.87 2.90
CA SER A 419 2.27 6.59 2.21
C SER A 419 1.62 6.80 0.84
N VAL A 420 0.58 7.62 0.74
CA VAL A 420 -0.09 7.91 -0.54
C VAL A 420 0.84 8.65 -1.49
N LEU A 421 1.64 9.60 -1.01
CA LEU A 421 2.65 10.28 -1.83
C LEU A 421 3.69 9.28 -2.34
N SER A 422 4.24 8.42 -1.49
CA SER A 422 5.26 7.45 -1.88
C SER A 422 4.70 6.38 -2.83
N LEU A 423 3.48 5.92 -2.58
CA LEU A 423 2.81 4.89 -3.40
C LEU A 423 2.31 5.43 -4.75
N SER A 424 1.95 6.71 -4.82
CA SER A 424 1.73 7.37 -6.11
C SER A 424 2.98 7.25 -7.00
N LEU A 425 4.17 7.23 -6.40
CA LEU A 425 5.44 7.02 -7.09
C LEU A 425 5.66 5.57 -7.59
N ILE A 426 4.85 4.61 -7.15
CA ILE A 426 4.90 3.22 -7.67
C ILE A 426 4.53 3.15 -9.17
N HIS A 427 3.80 4.12 -9.69
CA HIS A 427 3.64 4.31 -11.13
C HIS A 427 4.98 4.54 -11.87
N ILE A 428 6.09 4.76 -11.13
CA ILE A 428 7.46 4.82 -11.66
C ILE A 428 7.83 3.54 -12.43
N SER A 429 7.28 2.41 -12.08
CA SER A 429 7.57 1.14 -12.78
C SER A 429 6.91 1.04 -14.16
N GLU A 430 6.03 1.96 -14.55
CA GLU A 430 5.35 1.93 -15.84
C GLU A 430 6.19 2.40 -17.04
N PRO A 431 7.13 3.37 -16.92
CA PRO A 431 7.97 3.79 -18.05
C PRO A 431 8.92 2.72 -18.57
N THR A 432 9.10 1.63 -17.82
CA THR A 432 9.95 0.52 -18.24
C THR A 432 9.45 -0.23 -19.49
N ARG A 433 8.25 0.09 -19.98
CA ARG A 433 7.77 -0.33 -21.31
C ARG A 433 8.36 0.49 -22.47
N LEU A 434 9.05 1.59 -22.18
CA LEU A 434 9.58 2.50 -23.21
C LEU A 434 10.89 2.03 -23.83
N ASP A 435 11.41 0.86 -23.46
CA ASP A 435 12.54 0.20 -24.14
C ASP A 435 12.15 -0.46 -25.47
N VAL A 436 11.07 -0.02 -26.10
CA VAL A 436 10.62 -0.44 -27.43
C VAL A 436 10.89 0.67 -28.47
N ILE A 437 11.81 1.59 -28.17
CA ILE A 437 12.33 2.54 -29.17
C ILE A 437 13.83 2.29 -29.35
#